data_8019c94863992f9d533e5bd5b7505c36
#
_entry.id   8019c94863992f9d533e5bd5b7505c36
#
_cell.length_a   1.000
_cell.length_b   1.000
_cell.length_c   1.000
_cell.angle_alpha   90.00
_cell.angle_beta   90.00
_cell.angle_gamma   90.00
#
_symmetry.space_group_name_H-M   'P 1'
#
loop_
_entity.id
_entity.type
_entity.pdbx_description
1 polymer ?
#
loop_
_entity_poly.entity_id
_entity_poly.type
_entity_poly.pdbx_seq_one_letter_code
_entity_poly.pdbx_strand_id
1 'polypeptide(L)'
;MTIMTRVMAAAAAAVTSVSLVAVSLAAPAAADPDIDFANELRGFGIYGARDYNAWLGKIACKRLDRGVDTDAYASANFIERNLDPDTTPAQALQFLGAAVGIYCPGQIGVLQNAAQ
;
A
#
# COMPACT_ATOMS: atom_id res chain seq x y z
N MET A 1 -30.15 39.71 47.97
CA MET A 1 -30.22 39.30 47.55
C MET A 1 -29.79 38.76 46.81
N THR A 2 -29.47 38.76 46.88
CA THR A 2 -29.26 38.22 46.28
C THR A 2 -28.87 37.61 45.62
N ILE A 3 -28.75 37.38 45.39
CA ILE A 3 -28.53 36.67 44.83
C ILE A 3 -28.24 36.15 44.07
N MET A 4 -28.17 36.10 43.99
CA MET A 4 -28.05 35.36 43.41
C MET A 4 -27.74 34.97 42.52
N THR A 5 -27.58 34.87 42.49
CA THR A 5 -27.36 34.39 41.81
C THR A 5 -26.97 33.81 41.20
N ARG A 6 -26.99 33.67 41.11
CA ARG A 6 -26.65 32.97 40.62
C ARG A 6 -26.42 32.37 39.81
N VAL A 7 -26.26 32.19 39.63
CA VAL A 7 -26.07 31.59 38.99
C VAL A 7 -25.72 31.01 38.26
N MET A 8 -25.54 30.78 38.08
CA MET A 8 -25.22 30.19 37.50
C MET A 8 -25.05 29.71 36.62
N ALA A 9 -25.08 29.53 36.48
CA ALA A 9 -25.05 29.09 35.78
C ALA A 9 -24.31 28.59 35.02
N ALA A 10 -24.14 28.52 34.88
CA ALA A 10 -23.49 28.16 34.26
C ALA A 10 -23.14 27.24 33.71
N ALA A 11 -23.02 26.90 33.73
CA ALA A 11 -22.71 26.03 33.40
C ALA A 11 -22.59 25.52 32.35
N ALA A 12 -22.88 25.23 32.22
CA ALA A 12 -22.96 24.72 31.39
C ALA A 12 -22.24 24.48 30.50
N ALA A 13 -22.31 24.60 30.08
CA ALA A 13 -21.75 24.52 29.19
C ALA A 13 -20.91 23.72 28.77
N ALA A 14 -20.33 23.60 29.10
CA ALA A 14 -19.44 22.87 28.76
C ALA A 14 -19.53 21.92 27.91
N VAL A 15 -19.95 21.19 28.18
CA VAL A 15 -20.10 20.21 27.56
C VAL A 15 -19.91 20.03 26.34
N THR A 16 -20.32 20.57 25.80
CA THR A 16 -20.29 20.46 24.58
C THR A 16 -19.14 20.08 23.94
N SER A 17 -18.24 20.53 24.31
CA SER A 17 -17.09 20.33 23.62
C SER A 17 -16.77 19.00 23.34
N VAL A 18 -17.13 18.28 24.14
CA VAL A 18 -16.80 17.04 24.01
C VAL A 18 -17.09 16.42 22.78
N SER A 19 -18.13 16.67 22.30
CA SER A 19 -18.51 15.95 21.19
C SER A 19 -17.57 16.06 20.08
N LEU A 20 -16.88 17.08 20.07
CA LEU A 20 -16.04 17.26 18.97
C LEU A 20 -14.99 16.27 18.88
N VAL A 21 -14.59 15.86 19.95
CA VAL A 21 -13.51 15.00 19.99
C VAL A 21 -13.81 13.73 19.28
N ALA A 22 -14.96 13.33 19.42
CA ALA A 22 -15.32 12.08 18.87
C ALA A 22 -15.08 12.02 17.42
N VAL A 23 -15.27 13.08 16.79
CA VAL A 23 -15.12 13.08 15.38
C VAL A 23 -13.70 12.88 14.96
N SER A 24 -12.83 13.47 15.68
CA SER A 24 -11.45 13.41 15.28
C SER A 24 -10.90 12.01 15.35
N LEU A 25 -11.60 11.16 15.99
CA LEU A 25 -11.09 9.83 16.12
C LEU A 25 -11.41 8.96 14.93
N ALA A 26 -12.17 9.44 14.02
CA ALA A 26 -12.45 8.64 12.86
C ALA A 26 -11.17 8.49 12.07
N ALA A 27 -10.64 7.32 12.04
CA ALA A 27 -9.45 7.05 11.30
C ALA A 27 -9.80 6.90 9.83
N PRO A 28 -8.96 7.35 8.96
CA PRO A 28 -9.16 7.09 7.54
C PRO A 28 -9.09 5.60 7.31
N ALA A 29 -9.84 5.14 6.38
CA ALA A 29 -9.77 3.75 5.99
C ALA A 29 -8.37 3.47 5.46
N ALA A 30 -7.85 2.33 5.83
CA ALA A 30 -6.56 1.93 5.32
C ALA A 30 -6.68 1.68 3.82
N ALA A 31 -5.68 2.08 3.07
CA ALA A 31 -5.64 1.81 1.66
C ALA A 31 -5.50 0.31 1.45
N ASP A 32 -6.14 -0.20 0.41
CA ASP A 32 -6.01 -1.60 0.05
C ASP A 32 -4.75 -1.73 -0.81
N PRO A 33 -3.72 -2.41 -0.33
CA PRO A 33 -2.48 -2.51 -1.09
C PRO A 33 -2.66 -3.19 -2.44
N ASP A 34 -3.62 -4.08 -2.57
CA ASP A 34 -3.85 -4.74 -3.86
C ASP A 34 -4.43 -3.77 -4.89
N ILE A 35 -5.24 -2.82 -4.45
CA ILE A 35 -5.76 -1.76 -5.32
C ILE A 35 -4.64 -0.81 -5.72
N ASP A 36 -3.82 -0.42 -4.76
CA ASP A 36 -2.69 0.46 -5.03
C ASP A 36 -1.73 -0.19 -6.03
N PHE A 37 -1.49 -1.48 -5.87
CA PHE A 37 -0.65 -2.24 -6.77
C PHE A 37 -1.23 -2.24 -8.19
N ALA A 38 -2.53 -2.52 -8.31
CA ALA A 38 -3.20 -2.51 -9.62
C ALA A 38 -3.10 -1.15 -10.31
N ASN A 39 -3.26 -0.09 -9.53
CA ASN A 39 -3.17 1.27 -10.07
C ASN A 39 -1.76 1.58 -10.55
N GLU A 40 -0.77 1.17 -9.81
CA GLU A 40 0.62 1.38 -10.19
C GLU A 40 0.96 0.61 -11.46
N LEU A 41 0.50 -0.63 -11.57
CA LEU A 41 0.72 -1.45 -12.76
C LEU A 41 0.11 -0.82 -14.00
N ARG A 42 -1.06 -0.19 -13.87
CA ARG A 42 -1.68 0.48 -15.01
C ARG A 42 -0.80 1.59 -15.55
N GLY A 43 -0.07 2.26 -14.69
CA GLY A 43 0.86 3.31 -15.11
C GLY A 43 1.99 2.76 -15.96
N PHE A 44 2.25 1.46 -15.89
CA PHE A 44 3.26 0.80 -16.71
C PHE A 44 2.65 0.07 -17.91
N GLY A 45 1.34 0.18 -18.09
CA GLY A 45 0.67 -0.53 -19.18
C GLY A 45 0.42 -2.00 -18.88
N ILE A 46 0.44 -2.38 -17.62
CA ILE A 46 0.19 -3.76 -17.21
C ILE A 46 -1.23 -3.85 -16.68
N TYR A 47 -2.05 -4.64 -17.34
CA TYR A 47 -3.45 -4.81 -17.01
C TYR A 47 -3.73 -6.26 -16.61
N GLY A 48 -4.97 -6.61 -16.45
CA GLY A 48 -5.36 -7.95 -16.09
C GLY A 48 -6.10 -7.98 -14.77
N ALA A 49 -6.37 -9.16 -14.28
CA ALA A 49 -7.15 -9.32 -13.07
C ALA A 49 -6.35 -8.84 -11.86
N ARG A 50 -6.97 -7.96 -11.07
CA ARG A 50 -6.33 -7.39 -9.89
C ARG A 50 -5.85 -8.46 -8.93
N ASP A 51 -6.68 -9.44 -8.66
CA ASP A 51 -6.35 -10.44 -7.66
C ASP A 51 -5.22 -11.37 -8.12
N TYR A 52 -5.19 -11.67 -9.41
CA TYR A 52 -4.11 -12.47 -9.97
C TYR A 52 -2.79 -11.72 -9.88
N ASN A 53 -2.78 -10.45 -10.26
CA ASN A 53 -1.57 -9.65 -10.23
C ASN A 53 -1.08 -9.46 -8.79
N ALA A 54 -2.00 -9.24 -7.85
CA ALA A 54 -1.63 -9.12 -6.43
C ALA A 54 -1.01 -10.42 -5.92
N TRP A 55 -1.61 -11.55 -6.28
CA TRP A 55 -1.08 -12.86 -5.91
C TRP A 55 0.32 -13.06 -6.49
N LEU A 56 0.51 -12.74 -7.75
CA LEU A 56 1.81 -12.89 -8.41
C LEU A 56 2.86 -11.98 -7.76
N GLY A 57 2.49 -10.75 -7.42
CA GLY A 57 3.39 -9.82 -6.73
C GLY A 57 3.82 -10.36 -5.38
N LYS A 58 2.89 -10.93 -4.64
CA LYS A 58 3.20 -11.51 -3.32
C LYS A 58 4.08 -12.74 -3.46
N ILE A 59 3.86 -13.55 -4.50
CA ILE A 59 4.71 -14.71 -4.76
C ILE A 59 6.12 -14.25 -5.14
N ALA A 60 6.24 -13.21 -5.96
CA ALA A 60 7.55 -12.68 -6.31
C ALA A 60 8.32 -12.25 -5.05
N CYS A 61 7.65 -11.58 -4.13
CA CYS A 61 8.24 -11.20 -2.86
C CYS A 61 8.69 -12.43 -2.05
N LYS A 62 7.86 -13.45 -2.03
CA LYS A 62 8.17 -14.64 -1.27
C LYS A 62 9.39 -15.37 -1.85
N ARG A 63 9.52 -15.37 -3.16
CA ARG A 63 10.68 -15.98 -3.82
C ARG A 63 11.97 -15.23 -3.47
N LEU A 64 11.90 -13.90 -3.37
CA LEU A 64 13.06 -13.12 -2.91
C LEU A 64 13.38 -13.40 -1.45
N ASP A 65 12.36 -13.44 -0.61
CA ASP A 65 12.55 -13.67 0.83
C ASP A 65 13.18 -15.04 1.11
N ARG A 66 12.86 -16.02 0.29
CA ARG A 66 13.37 -17.39 0.47
C ARG A 66 14.66 -17.66 -0.30
N GLY A 67 15.17 -16.67 -1.02
CA GLY A 67 16.39 -16.84 -1.79
C GLY A 67 16.24 -17.70 -3.04
N VAL A 68 15.00 -17.94 -3.49
CA VAL A 68 14.75 -18.68 -4.73
C VAL A 68 15.24 -17.86 -5.92
N ASP A 69 14.91 -16.56 -5.90
CA ASP A 69 15.44 -15.61 -6.87
C ASP A 69 16.55 -14.83 -6.19
N THR A 70 17.72 -14.84 -6.77
CA THR A 70 18.89 -14.20 -6.14
C THR A 70 19.10 -12.78 -6.61
N ASP A 71 18.45 -12.37 -7.70
CA ASP A 71 18.54 -10.99 -8.19
C ASP A 71 17.24 -10.59 -8.87
N ALA A 72 17.16 -9.32 -9.26
CA ALA A 72 15.96 -8.78 -9.86
C ALA A 72 15.64 -9.40 -11.22
N TYR A 73 16.65 -9.79 -11.97
CA TYR A 73 16.43 -10.35 -13.29
C TYR A 73 15.83 -11.76 -13.21
N ALA A 74 16.23 -12.54 -12.22
CA ALA A 74 15.62 -13.84 -11.98
C ALA A 74 14.14 -13.69 -11.63
N SER A 75 13.83 -12.74 -10.76
CA SER A 75 12.43 -12.44 -10.42
C SER A 75 11.65 -11.94 -11.63
N ALA A 76 12.24 -11.05 -12.42
CA ALA A 76 11.58 -10.52 -13.60
C ALA A 76 11.28 -11.61 -14.61
N ASN A 77 12.18 -12.57 -14.78
CA ASN A 77 11.95 -13.70 -15.67
C ASN A 77 10.77 -14.54 -15.19
N PHE A 78 10.68 -14.77 -13.90
CA PHE A 78 9.54 -15.48 -13.33
C PHE A 78 8.23 -14.72 -13.59
N ILE A 79 8.25 -13.41 -13.36
CA ILE A 79 7.07 -12.56 -13.55
C ILE A 79 6.65 -12.58 -15.02
N GLU A 80 7.60 -12.43 -15.92
CA GLU A 80 7.31 -12.35 -17.34
C GLU A 80 6.63 -13.63 -17.84
N ARG A 81 7.05 -14.76 -17.35
CA ARG A 81 6.45 -16.04 -17.74
C ARG A 81 5.03 -16.23 -17.20
N ASN A 82 4.63 -15.41 -16.25
CA ASN A 82 3.33 -15.50 -15.61
C ASN A 82 2.39 -14.33 -15.92
N LEU A 83 2.81 -13.44 -16.81
CA LEU A 83 1.99 -12.36 -17.33
C LEU A 83 1.64 -12.64 -18.79
N ASP A 84 0.93 -11.70 -19.41
CA ASP A 84 0.59 -11.80 -20.83
C ASP A 84 1.83 -11.98 -21.69
N PRO A 85 1.75 -12.73 -22.78
CA PRO A 85 2.88 -12.91 -23.69
C PRO A 85 3.42 -11.60 -24.26
N ASP A 86 2.61 -10.56 -24.30
CA ASP A 86 3.05 -9.26 -24.79
C ASP A 86 3.84 -8.45 -23.75
N THR A 87 3.95 -8.95 -22.52
CA THR A 87 4.70 -8.25 -21.48
C THR A 87 6.17 -8.18 -21.84
N THR A 88 6.72 -6.97 -21.79
CA THR A 88 8.13 -6.78 -22.10
C THR A 88 8.99 -7.05 -20.86
N PRO A 89 10.28 -7.32 -21.05
CA PRO A 89 11.20 -7.45 -19.90
C PRO A 89 11.22 -6.19 -19.05
N ALA A 90 11.10 -5.01 -19.64
CA ALA A 90 11.04 -3.76 -18.88
C ALA A 90 9.80 -3.72 -18.00
N GLN A 91 8.66 -4.15 -18.53
CA GLN A 91 7.42 -4.19 -17.74
C GLN A 91 7.53 -5.21 -16.60
N ALA A 92 8.20 -6.33 -16.82
CA ALA A 92 8.40 -7.32 -15.77
C ALA A 92 9.24 -6.73 -14.62
N LEU A 93 10.26 -5.94 -14.94
CA LEU A 93 11.05 -5.25 -13.91
C LEU A 93 10.23 -4.17 -13.21
N GLN A 94 9.38 -3.47 -13.95
CA GLN A 94 8.47 -2.47 -13.35
C GLN A 94 7.46 -3.14 -12.42
N PHE A 95 6.93 -4.29 -12.82
CA PHE A 95 6.05 -5.08 -11.98
C PHE A 95 6.78 -5.45 -10.67
N LEU A 96 8.00 -5.92 -10.78
CA LEU A 96 8.80 -6.29 -9.61
C LEU A 96 9.01 -5.08 -8.70
N GLY A 97 9.36 -3.94 -9.29
CA GLY A 97 9.57 -2.72 -8.51
C GLY A 97 8.35 -2.33 -7.70
N ALA A 98 7.18 -2.37 -8.33
CA ALA A 98 5.92 -2.07 -7.65
C ALA A 98 5.61 -3.10 -6.57
N ALA A 99 5.83 -4.38 -6.85
CA ALA A 99 5.58 -5.45 -5.89
C ALA A 99 6.47 -5.30 -4.67
N VAL A 100 7.74 -5.04 -4.87
CA VAL A 100 8.68 -4.85 -3.76
C VAL A 100 8.26 -3.65 -2.92
N GLY A 101 7.93 -2.53 -3.56
CA GLY A 101 7.55 -1.33 -2.82
C GLY A 101 6.31 -1.52 -1.97
N ILE A 102 5.36 -2.31 -2.44
CA ILE A 102 4.08 -2.47 -1.74
C ILE A 102 4.09 -3.67 -0.80
N TYR A 103 4.64 -4.80 -1.22
CA TYR A 103 4.49 -6.05 -0.48
C TYR A 103 5.73 -6.48 0.30
N CYS A 104 6.91 -6.07 -0.13
CA CYS A 104 8.15 -6.46 0.55
C CYS A 104 9.23 -5.38 0.47
N PRO A 105 8.97 -4.19 1.03
CA PRO A 105 9.93 -3.08 0.93
C PRO A 105 11.31 -3.40 1.51
N GLY A 106 11.41 -4.41 2.35
CA GLY A 106 12.71 -4.85 2.83
C GLY A 106 13.61 -5.43 1.75
N GLN A 107 13.06 -5.73 0.57
CA GLN A 107 13.82 -6.27 -0.55
C GLN A 107 14.27 -5.21 -1.56
N ILE A 108 14.17 -3.94 -1.19
CA ILE A 108 14.56 -2.84 -2.09
C ILE A 108 16.01 -2.98 -2.57
N GLY A 109 16.86 -3.58 -1.77
CA GLY A 109 18.25 -3.79 -2.13
C GLY A 109 18.43 -4.61 -3.41
N VAL A 110 17.51 -5.52 -3.68
CA VAL A 110 17.56 -6.34 -4.90
C VAL A 110 17.41 -5.46 -6.13
N LEU A 111 16.54 -4.45 -6.05
CA LEU A 111 16.32 -3.52 -7.16
C LEU A 111 17.51 -2.56 -7.31
N GLN A 112 18.06 -2.10 -6.19
CA GLN A 112 19.20 -1.20 -6.21
C GLN A 112 20.43 -1.88 -6.83
N ASN A 113 20.61 -3.15 -6.52
CA ASN A 113 21.73 -3.90 -7.08
C ASN A 113 21.58 -4.07 -8.60
N ALA A 114 20.37 -4.21 -9.09
CA ALA A 114 20.12 -4.33 -10.52
C ALA A 114 20.40 -3.04 -11.28
N ALA A 115 20.32 -1.91 -10.60
CA ALA A 115 20.54 -0.60 -11.22
C ALA A 115 22.02 -0.24 -11.36
N GLN A 116 22.91 -1.03 -10.82
CA GLN A 116 24.36 -0.76 -10.87
C GLN A 116 25.03 -1.30 -12.13
#